data_adfbadd8bf6ef0eb4be64eaa5250f9e6
#
_entry.id   adfbadd8bf6ef0eb4be64eaa5250f9e6
#
_cell.length_a   1.000
_cell.length_b   1.000
_cell.length_c   1.000
_cell.angle_alpha   90.00
_cell.angle_beta   90.00
_cell.angle_gamma   90.00
#
_symmetry.space_group_name_H-M   'P 1'
#
loop_
_entity.id
_entity.type
_entity.pdbx_description
1 polymer ?
#
loop_
_entity_poly.entity_id
_entity_poly.type
_entity_poly.pdbx_seq_one_letter_code
_entity_poly.pdbx_strand_id
1 'polypeptide(L)'
;MEINTLTAHELIEKQNKGEITPQEIFDSLKQRIKKVDPKIKAYVRLSDSNSLNLQLTAYSLQPPLRGIPVSVKDNISTLDYNTECCSKILAGFKPPYDATVIRKLKEAGATIFGAKTNMDEFAFGSSTENSCFGPTHNPWDLESVVGGSSGGSAAAVAGNEAILALGSDTGGSIRQPAAFCGVVGLKPTYGRVSRYGLIAFASSLDQIGPITKDVRDCAILMNIIAGFDSLDATSVNVEVPDYTKPLGQDIKGIKIAIPKEYFIQGLDVEVKAAIEEAINKLKSLGAHCKEVSLPHTEYAVPAYYIIATAEASSNLARFDGVQYGYRAQNSLPGRQAGKLKTQNLIDMYKKTRGQGFGEEAKRRIILGTFVLSHGYYDAYYLRALKVRTLIKKDFDRIFADFDCVLTPTSPTPAFKIGEKIQDPLKMYLSDIYTISANLSGIPAISIPCGFTKKGLPVGLQILARPFNEEMLFKVAYTYEQNTPWHLQKTKI
;
A
#
# COMPACT_ATOMS: atom_id res chain seq x y z
N MET A 1 -20.27 -3.33 22.14
CA MET A 1 -19.36 -3.47 20.96
C MET A 1 -18.36 -2.36 21.06
N GLU A 2 -17.06 -2.63 20.92
CA GLU A 2 -16.04 -1.58 21.02
C GLU A 2 -16.07 -0.70 19.74
N ILE A 3 -16.09 0.60 19.90
CA ILE A 3 -16.23 1.59 18.80
C ILE A 3 -15.14 1.42 17.72
N ASN A 4 -13.89 1.17 18.15
CA ASN A 4 -12.75 0.97 17.26
C ASN A 4 -12.84 -0.30 16.39
N THR A 5 -13.74 -1.23 16.70
CA THR A 5 -13.93 -2.45 15.89
C THR A 5 -14.92 -2.26 14.75
N LEU A 6 -15.70 -1.20 14.76
CA LEU A 6 -16.66 -0.87 13.71
C LEU A 6 -15.96 -0.42 12.42
N THR A 7 -16.65 -0.59 11.30
CA THR A 7 -16.25 -0.06 9.98
C THR A 7 -16.58 1.43 9.87
N ALA A 8 -16.03 2.13 8.87
CA ALA A 8 -16.31 3.55 8.68
C ALA A 8 -17.80 3.79 8.36
N HIS A 9 -18.38 2.94 7.49
CA HIS A 9 -19.80 3.10 7.15
C HIS A 9 -20.74 2.85 8.33
N GLU A 10 -20.44 1.89 9.21
CA GLU A 10 -21.21 1.66 10.45
C GLU A 10 -21.10 2.86 11.41
N LEU A 11 -19.89 3.43 11.55
CA LEU A 11 -19.67 4.62 12.37
C LEU A 11 -20.43 5.83 11.82
N ILE A 12 -20.41 6.06 10.50
CA ILE A 12 -21.15 7.12 9.83
C ILE A 12 -22.66 6.95 10.05
N GLU A 13 -23.17 5.73 9.94
CA GLU A 13 -24.59 5.44 10.20
C GLU A 13 -24.98 5.77 11.65
N LYS A 14 -24.15 5.37 12.63
CA LYS A 14 -24.37 5.69 14.04
C LYS A 14 -24.28 7.18 14.33
N GLN A 15 -23.37 7.91 13.70
CA GLN A 15 -23.29 9.36 13.79
C GLN A 15 -24.55 10.05 13.21
N ASN A 16 -25.08 9.52 12.09
CA ASN A 16 -26.33 10.02 11.50
C ASN A 16 -27.53 9.86 12.44
N LYS A 17 -27.54 8.80 13.25
CA LYS A 17 -28.56 8.53 14.27
C LYS A 17 -28.30 9.28 15.59
N GLY A 18 -27.19 9.99 15.73
CA GLY A 18 -26.79 10.65 16.97
C GLY A 18 -26.36 9.69 18.10
N GLU A 19 -26.06 8.44 17.76
CA GLU A 19 -25.64 7.41 18.73
C GLU A 19 -24.18 7.53 19.15
N ILE A 20 -23.34 8.21 18.36
CA ILE A 20 -21.90 8.34 18.59
C ILE A 20 -21.38 9.65 18.01
N THR A 21 -20.37 10.23 18.63
CA THR A 21 -19.68 11.46 18.22
C THR A 21 -18.31 11.18 17.60
N PRO A 22 -17.76 12.10 16.78
CA PRO A 22 -16.38 12.01 16.29
C PRO A 22 -15.35 11.92 17.43
N GLN A 23 -15.62 12.60 18.57
CA GLN A 23 -14.73 12.58 19.73
C GLN A 23 -14.66 11.18 20.35
N GLU A 24 -15.79 10.50 20.52
CA GLU A 24 -15.83 9.15 21.08
C GLU A 24 -15.12 8.12 20.18
N ILE A 25 -15.20 8.28 18.84
CA ILE A 25 -14.45 7.45 17.89
C ILE A 25 -12.95 7.65 18.09
N PHE A 26 -12.52 8.90 18.18
CA PHE A 26 -11.12 9.23 18.36
C PHE A 26 -10.57 8.73 19.69
N ASP A 27 -11.29 8.93 20.77
CA ASP A 27 -10.87 8.50 22.11
C ASP A 27 -10.76 6.98 22.21
N SER A 28 -11.70 6.26 21.57
CA SER A 28 -11.66 4.80 21.46
C SER A 28 -10.41 4.32 20.70
N LEU A 29 -10.09 4.95 19.57
CA LEU A 29 -8.88 4.60 18.82
C LEU A 29 -7.60 4.92 19.62
N LYS A 30 -7.53 6.07 20.27
CA LYS A 30 -6.40 6.46 21.11
C LYS A 30 -6.15 5.45 22.25
N GLN A 31 -7.22 5.00 22.91
CA GLN A 31 -7.12 3.96 23.92
C GLN A 31 -6.62 2.64 23.34
N ARG A 32 -7.16 2.24 22.16
CA ARG A 32 -6.74 1.02 21.48
C ARG A 32 -5.26 1.06 21.10
N ILE A 33 -4.80 2.14 20.47
CA ILE A 33 -3.39 2.33 20.10
C ILE A 33 -2.50 2.24 21.32
N LYS A 34 -2.84 2.94 22.41
CA LYS A 34 -2.05 2.89 23.66
C LYS A 34 -1.91 1.46 24.20
N LYS A 35 -2.94 0.63 24.02
CA LYS A 35 -2.95 -0.77 24.50
C LYS A 35 -2.19 -1.73 23.57
N VAL A 36 -2.25 -1.52 22.27
CA VAL A 36 -1.90 -2.51 21.24
C VAL A 36 -0.62 -2.16 20.48
N ASP A 37 -0.40 -0.88 20.12
CA ASP A 37 0.75 -0.46 19.33
C ASP A 37 2.13 -0.75 19.96
N PRO A 38 2.28 -0.76 21.29
CA PRO A 38 3.54 -1.22 21.92
C PRO A 38 3.96 -2.65 21.50
N LYS A 39 3.00 -3.50 21.08
CA LYS A 39 3.24 -4.86 20.61
C LYS A 39 3.37 -4.93 19.08
N ILE A 40 2.48 -4.22 18.36
CA ILE A 40 2.40 -4.25 16.89
C ILE A 40 3.43 -3.32 16.25
N LYS A 41 3.65 -2.12 16.79
CA LYS A 41 4.51 -1.08 16.23
C LYS A 41 4.07 -0.66 14.81
N ALA A 42 2.77 -0.48 14.65
CA ALA A 42 2.18 -0.05 13.39
C ALA A 42 2.47 1.43 13.09
N TYR A 43 2.69 2.25 14.13
CA TYR A 43 2.96 3.67 14.01
C TYR A 43 4.41 4.00 14.36
N VAL A 44 5.02 4.92 13.60
CA VAL A 44 6.41 5.36 13.82
C VAL A 44 6.50 6.60 14.72
N ARG A 45 5.45 7.39 14.76
CA ARG A 45 5.32 8.58 15.61
C ARG A 45 3.86 8.75 15.99
N LEU A 46 3.61 8.77 17.27
CA LEU A 46 2.31 9.14 17.83
C LEU A 46 2.39 10.58 18.30
N SER A 47 1.48 11.42 17.84
CA SER A 47 1.40 12.78 18.34
C SER A 47 0.91 12.79 19.79
N ASP A 48 1.63 13.48 20.66
CA ASP A 48 1.20 13.72 22.05
C ASP A 48 0.02 14.71 22.15
N SER A 49 -0.44 15.26 21.01
CA SER A 49 -1.55 16.23 20.99
C SER A 49 -2.82 15.58 21.50
N ASN A 50 -3.25 15.99 22.68
CA ASN A 50 -4.53 15.63 23.28
C ASN A 50 -5.73 16.31 22.59
N SER A 51 -5.48 17.12 21.57
CA SER A 51 -6.49 17.85 20.84
C SER A 51 -6.70 17.22 19.48
N LEU A 52 -7.87 16.60 19.28
CA LEU A 52 -8.53 16.63 17.99
C LEU A 52 -8.61 18.11 17.57
N ASN A 53 -7.68 18.57 16.73
CA ASN A 53 -8.01 19.67 15.87
C ASN A 53 -9.04 19.11 14.86
N LEU A 54 -10.26 18.95 15.33
CA LEU A 54 -11.45 18.88 14.50
C LEU A 54 -11.52 20.22 13.78
N GLN A 55 -10.65 20.41 12.79
CA GLN A 55 -10.93 21.33 11.71
C GLN A 55 -12.09 20.68 10.94
N LEU A 56 -13.25 20.69 11.58
CA LEU A 56 -14.53 20.68 10.89
C LEU A 56 -14.53 21.98 10.08
N THR A 57 -13.80 21.95 8.96
CA THR A 57 -13.84 23.04 8.00
C THR A 57 -15.29 23.20 7.62
N ALA A 58 -15.78 24.42 7.71
CA ALA A 58 -17.17 24.83 7.51
C ALA A 58 -17.69 24.63 6.06
N TYR A 59 -17.11 23.71 5.31
CA TYR A 59 -17.38 23.48 3.89
C TYR A 59 -18.59 22.60 3.59
N SER A 60 -19.10 21.86 4.57
CA SER A 60 -20.35 21.10 4.42
C SER A 60 -21.03 20.92 5.75
N LEU A 61 -22.34 21.10 5.80
CA LEU A 61 -23.17 20.79 6.97
C LEU A 61 -23.16 19.27 7.27
N GLN A 62 -22.80 18.42 6.29
CA GLN A 62 -22.71 16.96 6.44
C GLN A 62 -21.60 16.38 5.53
N PRO A 63 -20.32 16.49 5.91
CA PRO A 63 -19.24 15.94 5.10
C PRO A 63 -19.28 14.40 5.09
N PRO A 64 -18.87 13.74 4.01
CA PRO A 64 -18.98 12.28 3.84
C PRO A 64 -18.35 11.46 4.97
N LEU A 65 -17.18 11.88 5.50
CA LEU A 65 -16.46 11.14 6.54
C LEU A 65 -16.72 11.62 7.98
N ARG A 66 -17.38 12.74 8.20
CA ARG A 66 -17.87 13.19 9.52
C ARG A 66 -16.87 13.03 10.69
N GLY A 67 -15.61 13.32 10.46
CA GLY A 67 -14.57 13.20 11.48
C GLY A 67 -13.95 11.80 11.61
N ILE A 68 -14.30 10.83 10.75
CA ILE A 68 -13.68 9.51 10.76
C ILE A 68 -12.15 9.64 10.62
N PRO A 69 -11.38 9.03 11.54
CA PRO A 69 -9.92 9.06 11.49
C PRO A 69 -9.34 8.22 10.36
N VAL A 70 -8.37 8.81 9.64
CA VAL A 70 -7.61 8.13 8.57
C VAL A 70 -6.13 8.11 8.93
N SER A 71 -5.53 6.93 8.93
CA SER A 71 -4.09 6.73 9.12
C SER A 71 -3.35 6.82 7.80
N VAL A 72 -2.14 7.40 7.82
CA VAL A 72 -1.41 7.77 6.60
C VAL A 72 -0.01 7.18 6.61
N LYS A 73 0.36 6.48 5.53
CA LYS A 73 1.71 5.93 5.34
C LYS A 73 2.77 7.03 5.33
N ASP A 74 3.95 6.75 5.89
CA ASP A 74 5.03 7.74 6.12
C ASP A 74 5.71 8.28 4.85
N ASN A 75 5.23 7.94 3.67
CA ASN A 75 5.68 8.52 2.40
C ASN A 75 4.65 9.47 1.73
N ILE A 76 3.52 9.73 2.38
CA ILE A 76 2.49 10.65 1.88
C ILE A 76 2.62 11.98 2.63
N SER A 77 2.96 13.05 1.94
CA SER A 77 3.20 14.38 2.51
C SER A 77 1.97 14.91 3.24
N THR A 78 2.18 15.34 4.49
CA THR A 78 1.13 15.90 5.35
C THR A 78 1.72 17.12 6.06
N LEU A 79 1.16 18.29 5.82
CA LEU A 79 1.69 19.61 6.21
C LEU A 79 2.14 19.68 7.68
N ASP A 80 1.34 19.16 8.60
CA ASP A 80 1.58 19.32 10.04
C ASP A 80 2.42 18.20 10.66
N TYR A 81 2.76 17.18 9.88
CA TYR A 81 3.42 15.95 10.37
C TYR A 81 4.69 15.64 9.58
N ASN A 82 5.69 15.12 10.25
CA ASN A 82 6.88 14.62 9.59
C ASN A 82 6.51 13.54 8.57
N THR A 83 7.21 13.55 7.42
CA THR A 83 7.10 12.55 6.37
C THR A 83 8.50 12.11 6.00
N GLU A 84 8.96 11.01 6.58
CA GLU A 84 10.37 10.60 6.58
C GLU A 84 10.63 9.32 5.79
N CYS A 85 9.59 8.70 5.20
CA CYS A 85 9.69 7.41 4.50
C CYS A 85 10.36 6.32 5.33
N CYS A 86 10.24 6.37 6.65
CA CYS A 86 10.93 5.49 7.59
C CYS A 86 12.44 5.37 7.33
N SER A 87 13.07 6.46 6.89
CA SER A 87 14.50 6.57 6.56
C SER A 87 15.20 7.65 7.36
N LYS A 88 16.42 7.35 7.82
CA LYS A 88 17.26 8.34 8.50
C LYS A 88 17.63 9.52 7.61
N ILE A 89 17.69 9.35 6.28
CA ILE A 89 18.04 10.42 5.35
C ILE A 89 17.03 11.57 5.36
N LEU A 90 15.76 11.29 5.68
CA LEU A 90 14.69 12.29 5.80
C LEU A 90 14.33 12.61 7.26
N ALA A 91 15.15 12.21 8.24
CA ALA A 91 14.87 12.49 9.65
C ALA A 91 14.60 13.98 9.90
N GLY A 92 13.45 14.29 10.52
CA GLY A 92 12.98 15.65 10.80
C GLY A 92 12.34 16.37 9.62
N PHE A 93 12.18 15.74 8.46
CA PHE A 93 11.56 16.40 7.30
C PHE A 93 10.05 16.59 7.51
N LYS A 94 9.63 17.85 7.51
CA LYS A 94 8.24 18.29 7.58
C LYS A 94 7.85 18.90 6.23
N PRO A 95 6.90 18.30 5.48
CA PRO A 95 6.50 18.83 4.19
C PRO A 95 5.86 20.21 4.31
N PRO A 96 6.11 21.14 3.37
CA PRO A 96 5.47 22.45 3.36
C PRO A 96 4.05 22.46 2.77
N TYR A 97 3.50 21.28 2.41
CA TYR A 97 2.18 21.13 1.81
C TYR A 97 1.59 19.75 2.06
N ASP A 98 0.28 19.64 1.91
CA ASP A 98 -0.45 18.38 1.90
C ASP A 98 -0.41 17.72 0.52
N ALA A 99 -0.26 16.39 0.48
CA ALA A 99 -0.57 15.63 -0.73
C ALA A 99 -2.03 15.83 -1.15
N THR A 100 -2.33 15.73 -2.44
CA THR A 100 -3.70 15.91 -2.96
C THR A 100 -4.70 14.98 -2.26
N VAL A 101 -4.33 13.73 -1.99
CA VAL A 101 -5.20 12.80 -1.25
C VAL A 101 -5.50 13.27 0.17
N ILE A 102 -4.53 13.91 0.85
CA ILE A 102 -4.72 14.45 2.21
C ILE A 102 -5.65 15.65 2.17
N ARG A 103 -5.49 16.55 1.19
CA ARG A 103 -6.40 17.68 0.99
C ARG A 103 -7.83 17.21 0.74
N LYS A 104 -8.03 16.25 -0.18
CA LYS A 104 -9.35 15.66 -0.46
C LYS A 104 -9.98 14.99 0.77
N LEU A 105 -9.20 14.29 1.58
CA LEU A 105 -9.69 13.69 2.83
C LEU A 105 -10.14 14.76 3.83
N LYS A 106 -9.36 15.83 4.00
CA LYS A 106 -9.73 16.97 4.88
C LYS A 106 -11.02 17.65 4.36
N GLU A 107 -11.14 17.89 3.07
CA GLU A 107 -12.35 18.43 2.42
C GLU A 107 -13.58 17.52 2.61
N ALA A 108 -13.37 16.20 2.62
CA ALA A 108 -14.42 15.21 2.92
C ALA A 108 -14.74 15.08 4.43
N GLY A 109 -14.12 15.88 5.28
CA GLY A 109 -14.34 15.89 6.72
C GLY A 109 -13.65 14.77 7.48
N ALA A 110 -12.63 14.14 6.92
CA ALA A 110 -11.80 13.17 7.64
C ALA A 110 -10.93 13.87 8.69
N THR A 111 -10.67 13.18 9.79
CA THR A 111 -9.60 13.53 10.71
C THR A 111 -8.32 12.81 10.28
N ILE A 112 -7.27 13.56 9.91
CA ILE A 112 -5.96 12.94 9.71
C ILE A 112 -5.40 12.61 11.08
N PHE A 113 -5.31 11.31 11.37
CA PHE A 113 -4.77 10.85 12.64
C PHE A 113 -3.29 11.26 12.74
N GLY A 114 -2.93 11.94 13.82
CA GLY A 114 -1.63 12.61 14.02
C GLY A 114 -0.43 11.69 14.11
N ALA A 115 -0.48 10.54 13.44
CA ALA A 115 0.58 9.54 13.42
C ALA A 115 0.79 9.03 12.00
N LYS A 116 2.05 8.72 11.68
CA LYS A 116 2.41 8.07 10.42
C LYS A 116 2.58 6.58 10.64
N THR A 117 2.07 5.79 9.71
CA THR A 117 2.22 4.34 9.77
C THR A 117 3.58 3.89 9.25
N ASN A 118 4.12 2.86 9.90
CA ASN A 118 5.42 2.28 9.58
C ASN A 118 5.43 1.66 8.16
N MET A 119 6.60 1.65 7.54
CA MET A 119 6.80 1.13 6.20
C MET A 119 8.24 0.70 5.97
N ASP A 120 8.51 -0.12 4.97
CA ASP A 120 9.87 -0.30 4.50
C ASP A 120 10.45 1.02 4.00
N GLU A 121 11.71 1.28 4.28
CA GLU A 121 12.41 2.51 3.89
C GLU A 121 12.18 2.85 2.41
N PHE A 122 11.65 4.05 2.10
CA PHE A 122 11.28 4.50 0.75
C PHE A 122 10.40 3.51 -0.04
N ALA A 123 9.62 2.71 0.64
CA ALA A 123 8.83 1.63 0.06
C ALA A 123 9.66 0.48 -0.56
N PHE A 124 10.92 0.31 -0.13
CA PHE A 124 11.84 -0.72 -0.60
C PHE A 124 11.77 -2.00 0.22
N GLY A 125 10.84 -2.83 -0.06
CA GLY A 125 10.77 -4.10 0.63
C GLY A 125 9.39 -4.72 0.53
N SER A 126 9.23 -5.84 1.16
CA SER A 126 7.97 -6.56 1.13
C SER A 126 7.60 -7.13 2.50
N SER A 127 8.18 -6.56 3.59
CA SER A 127 7.99 -7.10 4.93
C SER A 127 7.89 -6.08 6.05
N THR A 128 8.17 -4.80 5.77
CA THR A 128 8.32 -3.70 6.75
C THR A 128 9.48 -3.90 7.72
N GLU A 129 10.44 -4.78 7.40
CA GLU A 129 11.65 -4.99 8.18
C GLU A 129 12.74 -3.96 7.88
N ASN A 130 12.69 -3.30 6.70
CA ASN A 130 13.67 -2.30 6.28
C ASN A 130 13.42 -0.90 6.85
N SER A 131 12.52 -0.74 7.82
CA SER A 131 12.25 0.54 8.49
C SER A 131 13.39 0.92 9.44
N CYS A 132 13.79 2.20 9.45
CA CYS A 132 14.74 2.70 10.45
C CYS A 132 14.19 2.71 11.88
N PHE A 133 12.89 2.50 12.07
CA PHE A 133 12.20 2.38 13.36
C PHE A 133 12.04 0.93 13.82
N GLY A 134 12.51 -0.04 13.02
CA GLY A 134 12.34 -1.47 13.25
C GLY A 134 11.06 -2.03 12.64
N PRO A 135 10.86 -3.36 12.71
CA PRO A 135 9.74 -4.04 12.07
C PRO A 135 8.40 -3.74 12.75
N THR A 136 7.33 -3.81 11.95
CA THR A 136 5.97 -3.94 12.44
C THR A 136 5.63 -5.42 12.61
N HIS A 137 4.91 -5.77 13.65
CA HIS A 137 4.53 -7.15 13.99
C HIS A 137 3.10 -7.47 13.53
N ASN A 138 2.88 -8.68 13.03
CA ASN A 138 1.57 -9.06 12.52
C ASN A 138 0.55 -9.26 13.66
N PRO A 139 -0.62 -8.61 13.63
CA PRO A 139 -1.64 -8.74 14.66
C PRO A 139 -2.20 -10.17 14.83
N TRP A 140 -2.04 -11.05 13.83
CA TRP A 140 -2.43 -12.45 13.90
C TRP A 140 -1.36 -13.33 14.55
N ASP A 141 -0.08 -12.97 14.41
CA ASP A 141 1.07 -13.67 14.98
C ASP A 141 2.25 -12.69 15.10
N LEU A 142 2.54 -12.24 16.32
CA LEU A 142 3.55 -11.21 16.59
C LEU A 142 4.98 -11.57 16.16
N GLU A 143 5.27 -12.84 15.88
CA GLU A 143 6.57 -13.27 15.36
C GLU A 143 6.62 -13.24 13.83
N SER A 144 5.50 -13.02 13.15
CA SER A 144 5.39 -12.97 11.70
C SER A 144 5.41 -11.55 11.15
N VAL A 145 5.87 -11.40 9.89
CA VAL A 145 5.88 -10.13 9.17
C VAL A 145 4.45 -9.71 8.82
N VAL A 146 4.25 -8.41 8.67
CA VAL A 146 2.97 -7.81 8.23
C VAL A 146 2.86 -7.69 6.72
N GLY A 147 3.94 -8.07 6.00
CA GLY A 147 4.09 -7.66 4.61
C GLY A 147 4.56 -6.21 4.48
N GLY A 148 4.67 -5.74 3.25
CA GLY A 148 5.17 -4.39 2.97
C GLY A 148 5.03 -4.00 1.49
N SER A 149 5.29 -2.74 1.26
CA SER A 149 5.85 -1.73 2.18
C SER A 149 4.81 -1.00 3.05
N SER A 150 3.48 -1.15 2.85
CA SER A 150 2.45 -0.50 3.68
C SER A 150 2.05 -1.35 4.89
N GLY A 151 3.03 -2.04 5.52
CA GLY A 151 2.76 -2.99 6.61
C GLY A 151 2.15 -2.33 7.84
N GLY A 152 2.63 -1.16 8.24
CA GLY A 152 2.05 -0.41 9.37
C GLY A 152 0.59 -0.03 9.11
N SER A 153 0.23 0.38 7.88
CA SER A 153 -1.16 0.70 7.53
C SER A 153 -2.08 -0.53 7.61
N ALA A 154 -1.62 -1.68 7.09
CA ALA A 154 -2.38 -2.92 7.14
C ALA A 154 -2.52 -3.46 8.57
N ALA A 155 -1.43 -3.43 9.35
CA ALA A 155 -1.44 -3.86 10.75
C ALA A 155 -2.33 -3.00 11.63
N ALA A 156 -2.31 -1.65 11.44
CA ALA A 156 -3.16 -0.74 12.19
C ALA A 156 -4.65 -1.03 11.95
N VAL A 157 -5.06 -1.29 10.69
CA VAL A 157 -6.45 -1.66 10.36
C VAL A 157 -6.81 -3.01 10.97
N ALA A 158 -5.96 -4.04 10.80
CA ALA A 158 -6.18 -5.37 11.34
C ALA A 158 -6.21 -5.41 12.88
N GLY A 159 -5.36 -4.60 13.53
CA GLY A 159 -5.30 -4.45 15.00
C GLY A 159 -6.41 -3.56 15.57
N ASN A 160 -7.30 -3.02 14.74
CA ASN A 160 -8.30 -2.02 15.13
C ASN A 160 -7.71 -0.73 15.72
N GLU A 161 -6.51 -0.36 15.33
CA GLU A 161 -5.86 0.90 15.66
C GLU A 161 -6.15 1.99 14.61
N ALA A 162 -6.70 1.61 13.48
CA ALA A 162 -7.20 2.49 12.44
C ALA A 162 -8.57 2.05 11.94
N ILE A 163 -9.43 3.01 11.60
CA ILE A 163 -10.71 2.74 10.91
C ILE A 163 -10.43 2.62 9.41
N LEU A 164 -9.75 3.62 8.85
CA LEU A 164 -9.33 3.71 7.46
C LEU A 164 -7.83 4.00 7.42
N ALA A 165 -7.13 3.50 6.39
CA ALA A 165 -5.74 3.85 6.16
C ALA A 165 -5.45 4.06 4.67
N LEU A 166 -4.43 4.90 4.38
CA LEU A 166 -3.82 5.01 3.07
C LEU A 166 -2.47 4.28 3.04
N GLY A 167 -2.24 3.57 1.95
CA GLY A 167 -0.97 2.98 1.58
C GLY A 167 -0.44 3.50 0.24
N SER A 168 0.70 2.98 -0.20
CA SER A 168 1.21 3.14 -1.56
C SER A 168 1.67 1.78 -2.12
N ASP A 169 1.46 1.56 -3.41
CA ASP A 169 1.71 0.29 -4.09
C ASP A 169 2.53 0.53 -5.35
N THR A 170 3.73 -0.03 -5.40
CA THR A 170 4.66 0.05 -6.52
C THR A 170 4.87 -1.32 -7.17
N GLY A 171 4.80 -2.39 -6.37
CA GLY A 171 4.95 -3.77 -6.81
C GLY A 171 4.04 -4.75 -6.05
N GLY A 172 3.11 -4.26 -5.23
CA GLY A 172 2.25 -5.06 -4.36
C GLY A 172 2.09 -4.47 -2.97
N SER A 173 2.69 -3.31 -2.72
CA SER A 173 2.89 -2.76 -1.37
C SER A 173 1.62 -2.27 -0.64
N ILE A 174 0.43 -2.40 -1.21
CA ILE A 174 -0.88 -2.31 -0.53
C ILE A 174 -1.47 -3.71 -0.42
N ARG A 175 -1.50 -4.46 -1.53
CA ARG A 175 -2.23 -5.73 -1.66
C ARG A 175 -1.60 -6.85 -0.86
N GLN A 176 -0.27 -6.98 -0.91
CA GLN A 176 0.44 -8.03 -0.18
C GLN A 176 0.33 -7.85 1.35
N PRO A 177 0.59 -6.66 1.96
CA PRO A 177 0.37 -6.49 3.38
C PRO A 177 -1.11 -6.61 3.78
N ALA A 178 -2.06 -6.21 2.91
CA ALA A 178 -3.48 -6.46 3.15
C ALA A 178 -3.78 -7.97 3.22
N ALA A 179 -3.21 -8.79 2.33
CA ALA A 179 -3.33 -10.24 2.36
C ALA A 179 -2.76 -10.85 3.65
N PHE A 180 -1.58 -10.41 4.09
CA PHE A 180 -0.92 -10.93 5.29
C PHE A 180 -1.59 -10.51 6.60
N CYS A 181 -2.29 -9.38 6.58
CA CYS A 181 -3.01 -8.87 7.74
C CYS A 181 -4.52 -9.18 7.73
N GLY A 182 -5.05 -9.83 6.68
CA GLY A 182 -6.46 -10.21 6.60
C GLY A 182 -7.40 -9.01 6.48
N VAL A 183 -7.01 -7.99 5.72
CA VAL A 183 -7.77 -6.77 5.46
C VAL A 183 -7.93 -6.54 3.95
N VAL A 184 -8.74 -5.56 3.55
CA VAL A 184 -8.93 -5.17 2.16
C VAL A 184 -7.89 -4.15 1.76
N GLY A 185 -7.22 -4.35 0.59
CA GLY A 185 -6.27 -3.39 0.04
C GLY A 185 -6.43 -3.23 -1.46
N LEU A 186 -6.64 -2.00 -1.93
CA LEU A 186 -6.84 -1.68 -3.35
C LEU A 186 -5.68 -0.86 -3.90
N LYS A 187 -5.08 -1.34 -4.96
CA LYS A 187 -4.25 -0.55 -5.86
C LYS A 187 -5.11 -0.06 -7.03
N PRO A 188 -5.41 1.25 -7.13
CA PRO A 188 -6.17 1.79 -8.26
C PRO A 188 -5.41 1.67 -9.59
N THR A 189 -6.09 1.95 -10.69
CA THR A 189 -5.46 2.17 -12.00
C THR A 189 -4.40 3.27 -11.88
N TYR A 190 -3.25 3.09 -12.53
CA TYR A 190 -2.22 4.11 -12.58
C TYR A 190 -2.78 5.42 -13.16
N GLY A 191 -2.64 6.52 -12.39
CA GLY A 191 -3.20 7.82 -12.74
C GLY A 191 -4.67 8.06 -12.33
N ARG A 192 -5.35 7.09 -11.68
CA ARG A 192 -6.70 7.29 -11.13
C ARG A 192 -6.71 8.13 -9.85
N VAL A 193 -5.67 8.01 -9.04
CA VAL A 193 -5.44 8.78 -7.81
C VAL A 193 -4.15 9.58 -7.98
N SER A 194 -4.20 10.87 -7.65
CA SER A 194 -3.04 11.76 -7.76
C SER A 194 -1.86 11.27 -6.92
N ARG A 195 -0.67 11.38 -7.50
CA ARG A 195 0.62 11.13 -6.84
C ARG A 195 1.28 12.41 -6.32
N TYR A 196 0.64 13.58 -6.49
CA TYR A 196 1.18 14.84 -5.96
C TYR A 196 1.28 14.77 -4.43
N GLY A 197 2.50 14.98 -3.92
CA GLY A 197 2.82 14.83 -2.51
C GLY A 197 3.16 13.41 -2.04
N LEU A 198 3.15 12.40 -2.93
CA LEU A 198 3.75 11.10 -2.66
C LEU A 198 5.27 11.18 -2.87
N ILE A 199 6.07 10.82 -1.86
CA ILE A 199 7.52 10.69 -2.04
C ILE A 199 7.79 9.48 -2.92
N ALA A 200 8.41 9.74 -4.09
CA ALA A 200 8.52 8.77 -5.16
C ALA A 200 9.53 7.65 -4.86
N PHE A 201 9.11 6.42 -5.09
CA PHE A 201 9.97 5.26 -5.30
C PHE A 201 10.25 5.06 -6.79
N ALA A 202 9.25 4.63 -7.55
CA ALA A 202 9.32 4.42 -9.00
C ALA A 202 8.17 5.15 -9.68
N SER A 203 8.48 6.27 -10.33
CA SER A 203 7.50 7.24 -10.82
C SER A 203 6.51 6.68 -11.83
N SER A 204 6.89 5.65 -12.60
CA SER A 204 6.02 4.99 -13.58
C SER A 204 5.16 3.85 -13.00
N LEU A 205 5.26 3.58 -11.69
CA LEU A 205 4.62 2.42 -11.04
C LEU A 205 3.84 2.79 -9.78
N ASP A 206 4.31 3.79 -9.00
CA ASP A 206 3.74 4.17 -7.71
C ASP A 206 2.28 4.58 -7.81
N GLN A 207 1.46 4.10 -6.88
CA GLN A 207 0.07 4.50 -6.75
C GLN A 207 -0.36 4.53 -5.29
N ILE A 208 -1.09 5.57 -4.86
CA ILE A 208 -1.74 5.63 -3.54
C ILE A 208 -3.07 4.88 -3.62
N GLY A 209 -3.43 4.18 -2.56
CA GLY A 209 -4.72 3.50 -2.45
C GLY A 209 -5.13 3.17 -1.02
N PRO A 210 -6.40 2.76 -0.84
CA PRO A 210 -6.99 2.46 0.46
C PRO A 210 -6.56 1.10 1.02
N ILE A 211 -6.53 1.04 2.37
CA ILE A 211 -6.48 -0.18 3.17
C ILE A 211 -7.60 -0.07 4.22
N THR A 212 -8.52 -1.04 4.26
CA THR A 212 -9.77 -0.96 5.03
C THR A 212 -10.17 -2.31 5.61
N LYS A 213 -11.13 -2.32 6.53
CA LYS A 213 -11.66 -3.56 7.13
C LYS A 213 -12.49 -4.37 6.15
N ASP A 214 -13.25 -3.70 5.28
CA ASP A 214 -14.15 -4.30 4.31
C ASP A 214 -14.14 -3.58 2.95
N VAL A 215 -14.81 -4.18 1.98
CA VAL A 215 -14.88 -3.68 0.60
C VAL A 215 -15.72 -2.40 0.50
N ARG A 216 -16.74 -2.22 1.35
CA ARG A 216 -17.60 -1.03 1.34
C ARG A 216 -16.82 0.21 1.76
N ASP A 217 -16.05 0.13 2.84
CA ASP A 217 -15.19 1.23 3.28
C ASP A 217 -14.12 1.57 2.23
N CYS A 218 -13.60 0.54 1.52
CA CYS A 218 -12.67 0.73 0.43
C CYS A 218 -13.29 1.55 -0.72
N ALA A 219 -14.53 1.26 -1.09
CA ALA A 219 -15.28 1.99 -2.10
C ALA A 219 -15.55 3.45 -1.69
N ILE A 220 -15.96 3.67 -0.42
CA ILE A 220 -16.16 5.03 0.14
C ILE A 220 -14.87 5.84 0.07
N LEU A 221 -13.75 5.26 0.49
CA LEU A 221 -12.46 5.95 0.48
C LEU A 221 -11.98 6.24 -0.94
N MET A 222 -12.22 5.33 -1.89
CA MET A 222 -11.95 5.55 -3.32
C MET A 222 -12.77 6.68 -3.92
N ASN A 223 -14.05 6.83 -3.58
CA ASN A 223 -14.87 7.95 -4.04
C ASN A 223 -14.27 9.31 -3.66
N ILE A 224 -13.56 9.37 -2.54
CA ILE A 224 -12.95 10.61 -2.03
C ILE A 224 -11.61 10.88 -2.69
N ILE A 225 -10.71 9.88 -2.77
CA ILE A 225 -9.33 10.12 -3.19
C ILE A 225 -9.13 10.09 -4.71
N ALA A 226 -10.03 9.44 -5.48
CA ALA A 226 -9.94 9.34 -6.93
C ALA A 226 -10.20 10.68 -7.64
N GLY A 227 -9.74 10.81 -8.87
CA GLY A 227 -10.03 11.91 -9.79
C GLY A 227 -8.80 12.64 -10.29
N PHE A 228 -9.02 13.44 -11.33
CA PHE A 228 -7.99 14.22 -12.01
C PHE A 228 -7.35 15.27 -11.10
N ASP A 229 -6.05 15.45 -11.26
CA ASP A 229 -5.27 16.48 -10.57
C ASP A 229 -4.24 17.08 -11.54
N SER A 230 -4.36 18.38 -11.82
CA SER A 230 -3.43 19.11 -12.68
C SER A 230 -2.02 19.24 -12.10
N LEU A 231 -1.84 18.98 -10.79
CA LEU A 231 -0.53 18.98 -10.13
C LEU A 231 0.26 17.68 -10.35
N ASP A 232 -0.39 16.64 -10.88
CA ASP A 232 0.25 15.37 -11.22
C ASP A 232 0.14 15.12 -12.73
N ALA A 233 1.25 15.24 -13.45
CA ALA A 233 1.31 15.03 -14.88
C ALA A 233 0.93 13.61 -15.34
N THR A 234 0.86 12.65 -14.42
CA THR A 234 0.43 11.27 -14.69
C THR A 234 -1.05 11.03 -14.38
N SER A 235 -1.73 12.01 -13.77
CA SER A 235 -3.16 11.93 -13.49
C SER A 235 -3.99 11.94 -14.77
N VAL A 236 -4.95 11.02 -14.88
CA VAL A 236 -5.76 10.85 -16.10
C VAL A 236 -7.13 11.49 -15.89
N ASN A 237 -7.52 12.36 -16.84
CA ASN A 237 -8.81 13.03 -16.82
C ASN A 237 -9.91 12.11 -17.36
N VAL A 238 -10.36 11.19 -16.50
CA VAL A 238 -11.46 10.24 -16.75
C VAL A 238 -12.47 10.40 -15.63
N GLU A 239 -13.75 10.34 -15.96
CA GLU A 239 -14.84 10.39 -14.99
C GLU A 239 -14.63 9.40 -13.84
N VAL A 240 -14.93 9.83 -12.63
CA VAL A 240 -14.91 8.99 -11.43
C VAL A 240 -16.35 8.53 -11.16
N PRO A 241 -16.62 7.23 -11.30
CA PRO A 241 -17.93 6.70 -10.96
C PRO A 241 -18.11 6.67 -9.44
N ASP A 242 -19.35 6.50 -9.00
CA ASP A 242 -19.62 6.18 -7.62
C ASP A 242 -19.37 4.69 -7.36
N TYR A 243 -18.22 4.39 -6.74
CA TYR A 243 -17.77 3.03 -6.45
C TYR A 243 -18.64 2.26 -5.46
N THR A 244 -19.61 2.92 -4.80
CA THR A 244 -20.56 2.22 -3.94
C THR A 244 -21.75 1.65 -4.72
N LYS A 245 -22.04 2.15 -5.92
CA LYS A 245 -23.18 1.68 -6.76
C LYS A 245 -23.10 0.21 -7.18
N PRO A 246 -21.93 -0.38 -7.49
CA PRO A 246 -21.85 -1.79 -7.87
C PRO A 246 -21.95 -2.76 -6.68
N LEU A 247 -21.91 -2.27 -5.43
CA LEU A 247 -22.00 -3.12 -4.25
C LEU A 247 -23.37 -3.78 -4.14
N GLY A 248 -23.38 -5.11 -4.02
CA GLY A 248 -24.61 -5.91 -3.94
C GLY A 248 -25.28 -6.23 -5.30
N GLN A 249 -24.68 -5.79 -6.41
CA GLN A 249 -25.15 -6.22 -7.74
C GLN A 249 -24.76 -7.68 -8.01
N ASP A 250 -25.63 -8.40 -8.72
CA ASP A 250 -25.43 -9.80 -9.10
C ASP A 250 -24.18 -9.96 -10.00
N ILE A 251 -23.40 -11.02 -9.72
CA ILE A 251 -22.24 -11.43 -10.51
C ILE A 251 -22.52 -12.57 -11.49
N LYS A 252 -23.78 -12.98 -11.63
CA LYS A 252 -24.18 -14.03 -12.55
C LYS A 252 -23.78 -13.69 -13.99
N GLY A 253 -23.09 -14.64 -14.64
CA GLY A 253 -22.59 -14.46 -16.00
C GLY A 253 -21.28 -13.69 -16.13
N ILE A 254 -20.72 -13.11 -15.06
CA ILE A 254 -19.39 -12.48 -15.10
C ILE A 254 -18.33 -13.53 -15.45
N LYS A 255 -17.48 -13.18 -16.42
CA LYS A 255 -16.41 -14.04 -16.92
C LYS A 255 -15.11 -13.74 -16.17
N ILE A 256 -14.62 -14.71 -15.42
CA ILE A 256 -13.40 -14.61 -14.59
C ILE A 256 -12.29 -15.46 -15.21
N ALA A 257 -11.17 -14.84 -15.55
CA ALA A 257 -9.98 -15.52 -16.05
C ALA A 257 -9.11 -16.00 -14.88
N ILE A 258 -8.63 -17.25 -14.95
CA ILE A 258 -7.72 -17.85 -13.96
C ILE A 258 -6.40 -18.18 -14.66
N PRO A 259 -5.35 -17.34 -14.52
CA PRO A 259 -4.08 -17.58 -15.20
C PRO A 259 -3.33 -18.77 -14.58
N LYS A 260 -3.02 -19.78 -15.39
CA LYS A 260 -2.31 -20.99 -14.94
C LYS A 260 -0.91 -20.70 -14.38
N GLU A 261 -0.25 -19.64 -14.84
CA GLU A 261 1.08 -19.22 -14.42
C GLU A 261 1.14 -18.76 -12.95
N TYR A 262 -0.02 -18.56 -12.31
CA TYR A 262 -0.12 -18.20 -10.88
C TYR A 262 -0.37 -19.41 -9.96
N PHE A 263 -0.48 -20.62 -10.53
CA PHE A 263 -0.71 -21.88 -9.80
C PHE A 263 0.43 -22.88 -10.01
N ILE A 264 1.65 -22.39 -10.11
CA ILE A 264 2.86 -23.15 -10.38
C ILE A 264 3.52 -23.71 -9.11
N GLN A 265 4.60 -24.48 -9.30
CA GLN A 265 5.45 -24.99 -8.22
C GLN A 265 5.99 -23.83 -7.36
N GLY A 266 5.88 -23.95 -6.03
CA GLY A 266 6.27 -22.91 -5.06
C GLY A 266 5.09 -22.14 -4.45
N LEU A 267 3.86 -22.31 -4.96
CA LEU A 267 2.66 -21.86 -4.28
C LEU A 267 2.39 -22.76 -3.07
N ASP A 268 2.26 -22.15 -1.90
CA ASP A 268 1.93 -22.84 -0.66
C ASP A 268 0.61 -23.62 -0.78
N VAL A 269 0.56 -24.84 -0.23
CA VAL A 269 -0.58 -25.74 -0.40
C VAL A 269 -1.85 -25.22 0.28
N GLU A 270 -1.73 -24.51 1.41
CA GLU A 270 -2.87 -23.94 2.11
C GLU A 270 -3.38 -22.68 1.40
N VAL A 271 -2.45 -21.87 0.83
CA VAL A 271 -2.82 -20.75 -0.04
C VAL A 271 -3.56 -21.25 -1.27
N LYS A 272 -3.02 -22.26 -1.96
CA LYS A 272 -3.67 -22.86 -3.13
C LYS A 272 -5.09 -23.34 -2.81
N ALA A 273 -5.24 -24.08 -1.72
CA ALA A 273 -6.54 -24.61 -1.32
C ALA A 273 -7.57 -23.49 -1.03
N ALA A 274 -7.16 -22.42 -0.33
CA ALA A 274 -8.04 -21.28 -0.06
C ALA A 274 -8.48 -20.55 -1.33
N ILE A 275 -7.57 -20.40 -2.31
CA ILE A 275 -7.90 -19.77 -3.60
C ILE A 275 -8.82 -20.66 -4.44
N GLU A 276 -8.60 -21.98 -4.46
CA GLU A 276 -9.48 -22.92 -5.17
C GLU A 276 -10.89 -22.93 -4.56
N GLU A 277 -11.02 -22.85 -3.22
CA GLU A 277 -12.29 -22.69 -2.53
C GLU A 277 -12.98 -21.37 -2.91
N ALA A 278 -12.22 -20.25 -2.97
CA ALA A 278 -12.75 -18.96 -3.38
C ALA A 278 -13.26 -18.99 -4.84
N ILE A 279 -12.53 -19.62 -5.77
CA ILE A 279 -12.97 -19.83 -7.15
C ILE A 279 -14.29 -20.63 -7.19
N ASN A 280 -14.39 -21.71 -6.42
CA ASN A 280 -15.59 -22.54 -6.35
C ASN A 280 -16.77 -21.76 -5.76
N LYS A 281 -16.53 -20.93 -4.74
CA LYS A 281 -17.55 -20.04 -4.20
C LYS A 281 -18.09 -19.06 -5.23
N LEU A 282 -17.22 -18.38 -5.99
CA LEU A 282 -17.64 -17.46 -7.06
C LEU A 282 -18.42 -18.19 -8.17
N LYS A 283 -18.01 -19.40 -8.55
CA LYS A 283 -18.78 -20.25 -9.47
C LYS A 283 -20.18 -20.55 -8.94
N SER A 284 -20.30 -20.88 -7.66
CA SER A 284 -21.60 -21.15 -7.02
C SER A 284 -22.52 -19.93 -6.98
N LEU A 285 -21.93 -18.72 -7.03
CA LEU A 285 -22.64 -17.45 -7.13
C LEU A 285 -22.93 -17.03 -8.59
N GLY A 286 -22.69 -17.93 -9.56
CA GLY A 286 -23.05 -17.75 -10.97
C GLY A 286 -21.97 -17.15 -11.88
N ALA A 287 -20.76 -16.93 -11.38
CA ALA A 287 -19.65 -16.49 -12.23
C ALA A 287 -19.10 -17.63 -13.11
N HIS A 288 -18.62 -17.30 -14.30
CA HIS A 288 -17.99 -18.22 -15.25
C HIS A 288 -16.47 -18.13 -15.16
N CYS A 289 -15.83 -19.03 -14.40
CA CYS A 289 -14.38 -19.11 -14.26
C CYS A 289 -13.76 -20.03 -15.32
N LYS A 290 -12.75 -19.53 -16.04
CA LYS A 290 -12.02 -20.28 -17.07
C LYS A 290 -10.51 -20.10 -16.93
N GLU A 291 -9.76 -21.19 -17.09
CA GLU A 291 -8.30 -21.14 -17.15
C GLU A 291 -7.82 -20.43 -18.42
N VAL A 292 -6.80 -19.60 -18.29
CA VAL A 292 -6.18 -18.82 -19.35
C VAL A 292 -4.66 -18.82 -19.20
N SER A 293 -3.93 -18.20 -20.14
CA SER A 293 -2.48 -18.04 -20.08
C SER A 293 -2.07 -16.58 -20.19
N LEU A 294 -1.15 -16.15 -19.30
CA LEU A 294 -0.44 -14.87 -19.30
C LEU A 294 1.08 -15.13 -19.42
N PRO A 295 1.57 -15.58 -20.59
CA PRO A 295 2.90 -16.19 -20.74
C PRO A 295 4.07 -15.24 -20.38
N HIS A 296 3.90 -13.92 -20.53
CA HIS A 296 4.97 -12.97 -20.23
C HIS A 296 5.07 -12.60 -18.76
N THR A 297 4.15 -13.05 -17.89
CA THR A 297 4.21 -12.78 -16.44
C THR A 297 5.40 -13.46 -15.75
N GLU A 298 5.99 -14.49 -16.33
CA GLU A 298 7.25 -15.10 -15.86
C GLU A 298 8.43 -14.11 -15.85
N TYR A 299 8.39 -13.08 -16.70
CA TYR A 299 9.40 -12.03 -16.77
C TYR A 299 9.08 -10.81 -15.90
N ALA A 300 7.96 -10.83 -15.16
CA ALA A 300 7.51 -9.66 -14.41
C ALA A 300 8.50 -9.24 -13.31
N VAL A 301 9.02 -10.20 -12.54
CA VAL A 301 9.97 -9.92 -11.45
C VAL A 301 11.25 -9.26 -11.97
N PRO A 302 12.01 -9.87 -12.92
CA PRO A 302 13.22 -9.23 -13.44
C PRO A 302 12.94 -7.88 -14.12
N ALA A 303 11.86 -7.74 -14.91
CA ALA A 303 11.52 -6.47 -15.55
C ALA A 303 11.20 -5.37 -14.52
N TYR A 304 10.45 -5.71 -13.47
CA TYR A 304 10.12 -4.79 -12.39
C TYR A 304 11.38 -4.29 -11.67
N TYR A 305 12.26 -5.20 -11.24
CA TYR A 305 13.45 -4.79 -10.48
C TYR A 305 14.43 -3.97 -11.30
N ILE A 306 14.51 -4.19 -12.61
CA ILE A 306 15.28 -3.32 -13.52
C ILE A 306 14.65 -1.93 -13.59
N ILE A 307 13.36 -1.81 -13.88
CA ILE A 307 12.67 -0.52 -14.02
C ILE A 307 12.63 0.22 -12.67
N ALA A 308 12.18 -0.44 -11.62
CA ALA A 308 11.97 0.18 -10.33
C ALA A 308 13.29 0.66 -9.69
N THR A 309 14.39 -0.10 -9.79
CA THR A 309 15.68 0.33 -9.27
C THR A 309 16.29 1.48 -10.08
N ALA A 310 16.13 1.47 -11.41
CA ALA A 310 16.55 2.56 -12.28
C ALA A 310 15.84 3.87 -11.91
N GLU A 311 14.52 3.84 -11.78
CA GLU A 311 13.72 5.01 -11.38
C GLU A 311 14.02 5.44 -9.93
N ALA A 312 14.21 4.49 -9.01
CA ALA A 312 14.61 4.76 -7.63
C ALA A 312 15.94 5.50 -7.55
N SER A 313 16.96 5.07 -8.29
CA SER A 313 18.28 5.71 -8.29
C SER A 313 18.19 7.20 -8.72
N SER A 314 17.34 7.50 -9.70
CA SER A 314 17.06 8.87 -10.16
C SER A 314 16.25 9.65 -9.13
N ASN A 315 15.18 9.08 -8.58
CA ASN A 315 14.31 9.75 -7.62
C ASN A 315 15.03 10.07 -6.31
N LEU A 316 15.86 9.16 -5.80
CA LEU A 316 16.56 9.34 -4.53
C LEU A 316 17.87 10.15 -4.67
N ALA A 317 18.27 10.54 -5.88
CA ALA A 317 19.44 11.40 -6.11
C ALA A 317 19.32 12.77 -5.42
N ARG A 318 18.08 13.27 -5.23
CA ARG A 318 17.78 14.55 -4.59
C ARG A 318 18.08 14.59 -3.09
N PHE A 319 18.19 13.44 -2.42
CA PHE A 319 18.48 13.35 -0.99
C PHE A 319 19.99 13.31 -0.75
N ASP A 320 20.61 14.49 -0.71
CA ASP A 320 22.05 14.70 -0.65
C ASP A 320 22.51 15.41 0.63
N GLY A 321 21.57 15.77 1.51
CA GLY A 321 21.84 16.50 2.77
C GLY A 321 21.93 18.00 2.58
N VAL A 322 21.50 18.56 1.44
CA VAL A 322 21.49 20.02 1.20
C VAL A 322 20.13 20.63 1.48
N GLN A 323 19.06 20.09 0.86
CA GLN A 323 17.70 20.63 0.97
C GLN A 323 16.80 19.85 1.94
N TYR A 324 17.04 18.56 2.15
CA TYR A 324 16.13 17.69 2.89
C TYR A 324 16.83 16.91 3.99
N GLY A 325 16.17 16.80 5.15
CA GLY A 325 16.43 15.82 6.19
C GLY A 325 17.84 15.86 6.79
N TYR A 326 18.38 14.68 6.98
CA TYR A 326 19.65 14.44 7.64
C TYR A 326 20.85 14.89 6.82
N ARG A 327 21.78 15.59 7.47
CA ARG A 327 23.11 15.93 6.95
C ARG A 327 24.18 15.42 7.90
N ALA A 328 25.12 14.63 7.41
CA ALA A 328 26.21 14.13 8.21
C ALA A 328 27.06 15.31 8.71
N GLN A 329 27.12 15.46 10.05
CA GLN A 329 27.99 16.43 10.71
C GLN A 329 29.30 15.74 11.05
N ASN A 330 30.43 16.43 10.86
CA ASN A 330 31.64 16.05 11.57
C ASN A 330 31.38 16.28 13.06
N SER A 331 31.33 15.20 13.83
CA SER A 331 31.16 15.21 15.27
C SER A 331 32.30 16.01 15.94
N LEU A 332 32.05 17.29 16.23
CA LEU A 332 32.78 18.02 17.22
C LEU A 332 31.80 18.42 18.30
N PRO A 333 32.06 18.07 19.56
CA PRO A 333 31.30 18.56 20.71
C PRO A 333 31.59 20.06 20.89
N GLY A 334 30.54 20.89 20.91
CA GLY A 334 30.64 22.29 21.22
C GLY A 334 30.11 23.24 20.14
N ARG A 335 29.19 24.09 20.57
CA ARG A 335 28.58 25.19 19.84
C ARG A 335 29.58 25.98 18.98
N GLN A 336 29.70 25.70 17.74
CA GLN A 336 30.14 26.67 16.72
C GLN A 336 29.44 26.30 15.39
N ALA A 337 28.24 26.82 15.21
CA ALA A 337 27.63 27.00 13.94
C ALA A 337 28.54 27.97 13.13
N GLY A 338 29.38 27.43 12.23
CA GLY A 338 30.17 28.33 11.40
C GLY A 338 31.32 27.74 10.60
N LYS A 339 31.84 26.54 10.91
CA LYS A 339 32.90 25.96 10.05
C LYS A 339 32.68 24.46 9.86
N LEU A 340 31.93 24.14 8.80
CA LEU A 340 31.86 22.80 8.23
C LEU A 340 33.26 22.41 7.75
N LYS A 341 33.97 21.58 8.48
CA LYS A 341 35.13 20.84 7.98
C LYS A 341 34.67 19.53 7.32
N THR A 342 33.83 19.61 6.31
CA THR A 342 33.84 18.62 5.24
C THR A 342 35.01 18.99 4.35
N GLN A 343 35.92 18.08 4.11
CA GLN A 343 37.10 18.35 3.30
C GLN A 343 36.72 18.79 1.89
N ASN A 344 35.55 18.35 1.38
CA ASN A 344 34.93 18.80 0.13
C ASN A 344 33.46 18.36 0.06
N LEU A 345 32.72 18.86 -0.95
CA LEU A 345 31.32 18.57 -1.22
C LEU A 345 31.06 17.05 -1.45
N ILE A 346 31.96 16.38 -2.13
CA ILE A 346 31.87 14.94 -2.40
C ILE A 346 31.88 14.13 -1.11
N ASP A 347 32.73 14.49 -0.15
CA ASP A 347 32.84 13.82 1.14
C ASP A 347 31.55 14.02 1.97
N MET A 348 30.95 15.21 1.90
CA MET A 348 29.65 15.48 2.52
C MET A 348 28.55 14.57 1.93
N TYR A 349 28.44 14.45 0.61
CA TYR A 349 27.47 13.60 -0.05
C TYR A 349 27.66 12.13 0.33
N LYS A 350 28.90 11.64 0.24
CA LYS A 350 29.21 10.24 0.57
C LYS A 350 28.83 9.90 2.01
N LYS A 351 29.19 10.74 2.97
CA LYS A 351 28.90 10.53 4.40
C LYS A 351 27.39 10.61 4.66
N THR A 352 26.71 11.63 4.13
CA THR A 352 25.26 11.80 4.33
C THR A 352 24.48 10.62 3.78
N ARG A 353 24.70 10.25 2.53
CA ARG A 353 23.99 9.12 1.88
C ARG A 353 24.40 7.77 2.49
N GLY A 354 25.69 7.59 2.80
CA GLY A 354 26.18 6.37 3.43
C GLY A 354 25.62 6.08 4.82
N GLN A 355 25.39 7.11 5.62
CA GLN A 355 24.83 7.01 6.97
C GLN A 355 23.31 7.13 7.01
N GLY A 356 22.73 7.90 6.09
CA GLY A 356 21.29 8.21 6.06
C GLY A 356 20.43 7.12 5.41
N PHE A 357 20.93 6.44 4.38
CA PHE A 357 20.20 5.33 3.74
C PHE A 357 20.51 3.99 4.41
N GLY A 358 19.48 3.15 4.54
CA GLY A 358 19.60 1.75 4.95
C GLY A 358 20.19 0.86 3.84
N GLU A 359 20.43 -0.39 4.18
CA GLU A 359 21.17 -1.33 3.29
C GLU A 359 20.37 -1.64 2.00
N GLU A 360 19.06 -1.86 2.09
CA GLU A 360 18.24 -2.16 0.92
C GLU A 360 18.13 -0.93 -0.01
N ALA A 361 17.99 0.27 0.55
CA ALA A 361 17.99 1.51 -0.23
C ALA A 361 19.31 1.70 -1.00
N LYS A 362 20.44 1.48 -0.34
CA LYS A 362 21.77 1.53 -0.99
C LYS A 362 21.87 0.51 -2.11
N ARG A 363 21.44 -0.74 -1.88
CA ARG A 363 21.45 -1.80 -2.89
C ARG A 363 20.68 -1.40 -4.13
N ARG A 364 19.45 -0.91 -3.97
CA ARG A 364 18.60 -0.49 -5.11
C ARG A 364 19.14 0.73 -5.84
N ILE A 365 19.71 1.70 -5.13
CA ILE A 365 20.36 2.86 -5.74
C ILE A 365 21.56 2.44 -6.58
N ILE A 366 22.42 1.53 -6.07
CA ILE A 366 23.59 1.04 -6.80
C ILE A 366 23.17 0.25 -8.03
N LEU A 367 22.22 -0.69 -7.89
CA LEU A 367 21.69 -1.47 -9.02
C LEU A 367 21.07 -0.57 -10.09
N GLY A 368 20.26 0.42 -9.69
CA GLY A 368 19.64 1.36 -10.63
C GLY A 368 20.66 2.23 -11.35
N THR A 369 21.67 2.72 -10.64
CA THR A 369 22.77 3.48 -11.24
C THR A 369 23.54 2.64 -12.28
N PHE A 370 23.78 1.35 -11.97
CA PHE A 370 24.41 0.43 -12.90
C PHE A 370 23.54 0.21 -14.15
N VAL A 371 22.26 -0.06 -13.97
CA VAL A 371 21.31 -0.29 -15.08
C VAL A 371 21.20 0.93 -16.01
N LEU A 372 21.30 2.15 -15.47
CA LEU A 372 21.25 3.40 -16.25
C LEU A 372 22.59 3.82 -16.83
N SER A 373 23.69 3.11 -16.54
CA SER A 373 25.02 3.47 -17.02
C SER A 373 25.19 3.16 -18.51
N HIS A 374 26.20 3.82 -19.13
CA HIS A 374 26.51 3.65 -20.54
C HIS A 374 26.77 2.20 -20.93
N GLY A 375 26.17 1.75 -22.01
CA GLY A 375 26.25 0.35 -22.50
C GLY A 375 25.25 -0.61 -21.82
N TYR A 376 24.73 -0.30 -20.63
CA TYR A 376 23.76 -1.15 -19.92
C TYR A 376 22.32 -0.65 -20.09
N TYR A 377 22.11 0.65 -20.34
CA TYR A 377 20.80 1.25 -20.53
C TYR A 377 19.95 0.52 -21.59
N ASP A 378 20.53 0.32 -22.78
CA ASP A 378 19.83 -0.37 -23.88
C ASP A 378 19.64 -1.87 -23.60
N ALA A 379 20.67 -2.50 -23.02
CA ALA A 379 20.68 -3.93 -22.76
C ALA A 379 19.69 -4.34 -21.64
N TYR A 380 19.47 -3.50 -20.65
CA TYR A 380 18.62 -3.81 -19.50
C TYR A 380 17.36 -2.94 -19.44
N TYR A 381 17.49 -1.61 -19.31
CA TYR A 381 16.33 -0.74 -19.06
C TYR A 381 15.36 -0.73 -20.25
N LEU A 382 15.83 -0.48 -21.45
CA LEU A 382 14.96 -0.49 -22.64
C LEU A 382 14.36 -1.88 -22.91
N ARG A 383 15.12 -2.95 -22.66
CA ARG A 383 14.60 -4.31 -22.78
C ARG A 383 13.50 -4.58 -21.76
N ALA A 384 13.65 -4.15 -20.51
CA ALA A 384 12.64 -4.29 -19.47
C ALA A 384 11.36 -3.51 -19.82
N LEU A 385 11.45 -2.31 -20.41
CA LEU A 385 10.29 -1.57 -20.92
C LEU A 385 9.56 -2.30 -22.06
N LYS A 386 10.29 -2.98 -22.95
CA LYS A 386 9.68 -3.85 -23.99
C LYS A 386 8.93 -5.02 -23.37
N VAL A 387 9.53 -5.68 -22.36
CA VAL A 387 8.87 -6.77 -21.62
C VAL A 387 7.63 -6.25 -20.89
N ARG A 388 7.68 -5.08 -20.25
CA ARG A 388 6.52 -4.42 -19.66
C ARG A 388 5.37 -4.27 -20.65
N THR A 389 5.69 -3.88 -21.90
CA THR A 389 4.69 -3.76 -22.97
C THR A 389 4.07 -5.12 -23.34
N LEU A 390 4.85 -6.20 -23.34
CA LEU A 390 4.33 -7.55 -23.62
C LEU A 390 3.41 -8.03 -22.49
N ILE A 391 3.78 -7.81 -21.23
CA ILE A 391 2.93 -8.13 -20.08
C ILE A 391 1.59 -7.37 -20.17
N LYS A 392 1.64 -6.06 -20.48
CA LYS A 392 0.41 -5.28 -20.69
C LYS A 392 -0.46 -5.87 -21.80
N LYS A 393 0.12 -6.25 -22.93
CA LYS A 393 -0.63 -6.86 -24.05
C LYS A 393 -1.28 -8.19 -23.68
N ASP A 394 -0.67 -8.99 -22.79
CA ASP A 394 -1.30 -10.22 -22.29
C ASP A 394 -2.59 -9.90 -21.54
N PHE A 395 -2.58 -8.90 -20.64
CA PHE A 395 -3.79 -8.47 -19.94
C PHE A 395 -4.81 -7.85 -20.89
N ASP A 396 -4.39 -6.99 -21.83
CA ASP A 396 -5.30 -6.39 -22.82
C ASP A 396 -6.05 -7.48 -23.61
N ARG A 397 -5.36 -8.57 -24.01
CA ARG A 397 -5.96 -9.72 -24.68
C ARG A 397 -6.97 -10.45 -23.78
N ILE A 398 -6.64 -10.68 -22.51
CA ILE A 398 -7.56 -11.34 -21.59
C ILE A 398 -8.81 -10.49 -21.36
N PHE A 399 -8.66 -9.18 -21.18
CA PHE A 399 -9.80 -8.29 -20.95
C PHE A 399 -10.67 -8.02 -22.19
N ALA A 400 -10.30 -8.53 -23.37
CA ALA A 400 -11.20 -8.56 -24.53
C ALA A 400 -12.36 -9.57 -24.34
N ASP A 401 -12.09 -10.68 -23.63
CA ASP A 401 -13.04 -11.79 -23.47
C ASP A 401 -13.54 -11.97 -22.04
N PHE A 402 -12.82 -11.44 -21.04
CA PHE A 402 -13.08 -11.60 -19.62
C PHE A 402 -13.28 -10.26 -18.91
N ASP A 403 -14.12 -10.26 -17.88
CA ASP A 403 -14.46 -9.08 -17.11
C ASP A 403 -13.41 -8.78 -16.04
N CYS A 404 -12.83 -9.83 -15.42
CA CYS A 404 -11.77 -9.73 -14.43
C CYS A 404 -10.86 -10.96 -14.42
N VAL A 405 -9.73 -10.81 -13.75
CA VAL A 405 -8.74 -11.89 -13.52
C VAL A 405 -8.67 -12.15 -12.03
N LEU A 406 -8.51 -13.41 -11.62
CA LEU A 406 -8.41 -13.82 -10.23
C LEU A 406 -7.12 -14.61 -10.01
N THR A 407 -6.38 -14.25 -8.95
CA THR A 407 -5.09 -14.86 -8.60
C THR A 407 -4.90 -14.94 -7.07
N PRO A 408 -3.96 -15.73 -6.56
CA PRO A 408 -3.42 -15.50 -5.23
C PRO A 408 -2.81 -14.09 -5.12
N THR A 409 -2.84 -13.47 -3.95
CA THR A 409 -2.12 -12.20 -3.72
C THR A 409 -0.64 -12.44 -3.46
N SER A 410 -0.30 -13.48 -2.69
CA SER A 410 1.08 -13.87 -2.37
C SER A 410 1.25 -15.39 -2.50
N PRO A 411 2.46 -15.88 -2.84
CA PRO A 411 2.70 -17.32 -2.95
C PRO A 411 2.69 -18.06 -1.60
N THR A 412 2.89 -17.35 -0.50
CA THR A 412 2.92 -17.90 0.86
C THR A 412 2.08 -17.04 1.81
N PRO A 413 1.63 -17.58 2.94
CA PRO A 413 1.16 -16.75 4.04
C PRO A 413 2.31 -15.92 4.63
N ALA A 414 2.03 -15.09 5.64
CA ALA A 414 3.06 -14.34 6.35
C ALA A 414 4.14 -15.29 6.91
N PHE A 415 5.40 -14.94 6.69
CA PHE A 415 6.58 -15.69 7.17
C PHE A 415 7.14 -15.02 8.43
N LYS A 416 8.10 -15.69 9.10
CA LYS A 416 8.67 -15.16 10.35
C LYS A 416 9.58 -13.96 10.10
N ILE A 417 9.59 -13.02 11.04
CA ILE A 417 10.54 -11.88 11.05
C ILE A 417 11.96 -12.43 11.04
N GLY A 418 12.82 -11.91 10.16
CA GLY A 418 14.20 -12.36 9.96
C GLY A 418 14.39 -13.51 8.97
N GLU A 419 13.33 -14.20 8.57
CA GLU A 419 13.44 -15.43 7.74
C GLU A 419 14.00 -15.18 6.34
N LYS A 420 13.61 -14.06 5.71
CA LYS A 420 14.01 -13.76 4.32
C LYS A 420 14.96 -12.56 4.18
N ILE A 421 15.26 -11.83 5.23
CA ILE A 421 16.01 -10.57 5.17
C ILE A 421 17.44 -10.75 4.65
N GLN A 422 18.04 -11.94 4.83
CA GLN A 422 19.37 -12.28 4.35
C GLN A 422 19.40 -12.77 2.90
N ASP A 423 18.23 -13.01 2.29
CA ASP A 423 18.11 -13.48 0.91
C ASP A 423 17.18 -12.54 0.12
N PRO A 424 17.74 -11.49 -0.51
CA PRO A 424 16.94 -10.52 -1.25
C PRO A 424 16.08 -11.15 -2.36
N LEU A 425 16.58 -12.22 -3.01
CA LEU A 425 15.84 -12.87 -4.09
C LEU A 425 14.57 -13.57 -3.56
N LYS A 426 14.68 -14.29 -2.43
CA LYS A 426 13.51 -14.88 -1.78
C LYS A 426 12.50 -13.83 -1.32
N MET A 427 12.98 -12.66 -0.83
CA MET A 427 12.12 -11.54 -0.50
C MET A 427 11.40 -11.01 -1.74
N TYR A 428 12.10 -10.81 -2.85
CA TYR A 428 11.55 -10.32 -4.11
C TYR A 428 10.49 -11.25 -4.72
N LEU A 429 10.66 -12.56 -4.58
CA LEU A 429 9.67 -13.54 -5.02
C LEU A 429 8.36 -13.50 -4.22
N SER A 430 8.33 -12.85 -3.07
CA SER A 430 7.07 -12.66 -2.31
C SER A 430 6.04 -11.80 -3.05
N ASP A 431 6.48 -10.96 -4.00
CA ASP A 431 5.64 -10.07 -4.80
C ASP A 431 5.32 -10.59 -6.21
N ILE A 432 5.71 -11.82 -6.53
CA ILE A 432 5.62 -12.39 -7.90
C ILE A 432 4.20 -12.27 -8.49
N TYR A 433 3.16 -12.34 -7.67
CA TYR A 433 1.77 -12.29 -8.13
C TYR A 433 1.16 -10.89 -8.20
N THR A 434 1.82 -9.89 -7.62
CA THR A 434 1.30 -8.53 -7.60
C THR A 434 1.97 -7.61 -8.62
N ILE A 435 3.24 -7.85 -8.95
CA ILE A 435 4.09 -7.00 -9.80
C ILE A 435 3.51 -6.78 -11.19
N SER A 436 2.93 -7.81 -11.82
CA SER A 436 2.41 -7.71 -13.19
C SER A 436 1.29 -6.69 -13.33
N ALA A 437 0.46 -6.49 -12.29
CA ALA A 437 -0.57 -5.46 -12.24
C ALA A 437 0.03 -4.04 -12.21
N ASN A 438 1.18 -3.84 -11.55
CA ASN A 438 1.88 -2.56 -11.54
C ASN A 438 2.51 -2.26 -12.90
N LEU A 439 3.21 -3.25 -13.49
CA LEU A 439 3.81 -3.11 -14.83
C LEU A 439 2.77 -2.79 -15.90
N SER A 440 1.58 -3.37 -15.80
CA SER A 440 0.48 -3.14 -16.73
C SER A 440 -0.34 -1.89 -16.43
N GLY A 441 -0.18 -1.30 -15.23
CA GLY A 441 -0.95 -0.12 -14.79
C GLY A 441 -2.41 -0.40 -14.45
N ILE A 442 -2.85 -1.67 -14.40
CA ILE A 442 -4.24 -2.08 -14.15
C ILE A 442 -4.60 -2.04 -12.66
N PRO A 443 -5.87 -1.82 -12.29
CA PRO A 443 -6.31 -1.86 -10.90
C PRO A 443 -6.36 -3.28 -10.37
N ALA A 444 -6.13 -3.45 -9.07
CA ALA A 444 -6.22 -4.73 -8.38
C ALA A 444 -6.58 -4.56 -6.90
N ILE A 445 -7.46 -5.43 -6.40
CA ILE A 445 -7.86 -5.48 -4.99
C ILE A 445 -7.44 -6.83 -4.38
N SER A 446 -6.97 -6.80 -3.14
CA SER A 446 -6.77 -7.98 -2.30
C SER A 446 -7.82 -8.01 -1.20
N ILE A 447 -8.47 -9.16 -1.03
CA ILE A 447 -9.48 -9.40 0.01
C ILE A 447 -9.17 -10.71 0.75
N PRO A 448 -9.55 -10.86 2.03
CA PRO A 448 -9.38 -12.12 2.76
C PRO A 448 -10.20 -13.24 2.12
N CYS A 449 -9.60 -14.43 1.95
CA CYS A 449 -10.29 -15.59 1.37
C CYS A 449 -10.10 -16.89 2.14
N GLY A 450 -9.43 -16.86 3.28
CA GLY A 450 -9.20 -18.02 4.11
C GLY A 450 -8.15 -17.78 5.17
N PHE A 451 -7.89 -18.83 5.95
CA PHE A 451 -6.83 -18.85 6.95
C PHE A 451 -6.08 -20.17 6.88
N THR A 452 -4.80 -20.14 7.13
CA THR A 452 -3.98 -21.35 7.29
C THR A 452 -4.34 -22.07 8.59
N LYS A 453 -3.92 -23.32 8.76
CA LYS A 453 -4.06 -24.08 10.02
C LYS A 453 -3.42 -23.37 11.22
N LYS A 454 -2.42 -22.51 10.97
CA LYS A 454 -1.79 -21.66 11.99
C LYS A 454 -2.57 -20.37 12.30
N GLY A 455 -3.68 -20.11 11.60
CA GLY A 455 -4.51 -18.92 11.78
C GLY A 455 -3.97 -17.68 11.10
N LEU A 456 -3.05 -17.80 10.11
CA LEU A 456 -2.57 -16.70 9.29
C LEU A 456 -3.51 -16.47 8.11
N PRO A 457 -3.86 -15.21 7.77
CA PRO A 457 -4.74 -14.90 6.65
C PRO A 457 -4.16 -15.28 5.29
N VAL A 458 -5.06 -15.55 4.35
CA VAL A 458 -4.78 -15.74 2.91
C VAL A 458 -5.57 -14.71 2.12
N GLY A 459 -4.91 -14.04 1.16
CA GLY A 459 -5.52 -13.02 0.30
C GLY A 459 -5.81 -13.51 -1.11
N LEU A 460 -7.04 -13.26 -1.56
CA LEU A 460 -7.49 -13.38 -2.96
C LEU A 460 -7.26 -12.06 -3.67
N GLN A 461 -6.63 -12.07 -4.83
CA GLN A 461 -6.46 -10.89 -5.67
C GLN A 461 -7.41 -10.92 -6.86
N ILE A 462 -8.12 -9.82 -7.09
CA ILE A 462 -8.97 -9.60 -8.26
C ILE A 462 -8.40 -8.41 -9.04
N LEU A 463 -8.23 -8.58 -10.36
CA LEU A 463 -7.71 -7.56 -11.27
C LEU A 463 -8.76 -7.24 -12.33
N ALA A 464 -8.84 -5.98 -12.77
CA ALA A 464 -9.75 -5.55 -13.82
C ALA A 464 -9.03 -4.72 -14.89
N ARG A 465 -9.72 -4.42 -15.99
CA ARG A 465 -9.19 -3.50 -17.01
C ARG A 465 -8.95 -2.10 -16.43
N PRO A 466 -8.06 -1.30 -17.02
CA PRO A 466 -7.83 0.07 -16.54
C PRO A 466 -9.13 0.87 -16.40
N PHE A 467 -9.24 1.62 -15.32
CA PHE A 467 -10.39 2.48 -14.97
C PHE A 467 -11.72 1.76 -14.76
N ASN A 468 -11.70 0.44 -14.54
CA ASN A 468 -12.87 -0.37 -14.20
C ASN A 468 -12.78 -0.93 -12.79
N GLU A 469 -12.48 -0.06 -11.81
CA GLU A 469 -12.47 -0.43 -10.39
C GLU A 469 -13.85 -0.88 -9.92
N GLU A 470 -14.94 -0.44 -10.58
CA GLU A 470 -16.31 -0.89 -10.30
C GLU A 470 -16.46 -2.42 -10.38
N MET A 471 -15.80 -3.06 -11.36
CA MET A 471 -15.79 -4.51 -11.48
C MET A 471 -15.11 -5.18 -10.30
N LEU A 472 -14.01 -4.60 -9.80
CA LEU A 472 -13.35 -5.09 -8.59
C LEU A 472 -14.27 -5.04 -7.38
N PHE A 473 -14.93 -3.91 -7.16
CA PHE A 473 -15.86 -3.72 -6.05
C PHE A 473 -17.07 -4.65 -6.12
N LYS A 474 -17.62 -4.82 -7.32
CA LYS A 474 -18.76 -5.72 -7.55
C LYS A 474 -18.43 -7.17 -7.17
N VAL A 475 -17.32 -7.70 -7.68
CA VAL A 475 -16.93 -9.10 -7.44
C VAL A 475 -16.45 -9.30 -6.00
N ALA A 476 -15.60 -8.38 -5.50
CA ALA A 476 -15.04 -8.44 -4.16
C ALA A 476 -16.14 -8.37 -3.09
N TYR A 477 -17.07 -7.43 -3.21
CA TYR A 477 -18.17 -7.27 -2.26
C TYR A 477 -19.10 -8.49 -2.26
N THR A 478 -19.46 -8.99 -3.45
CA THR A 478 -20.31 -10.19 -3.53
C THR A 478 -19.62 -11.41 -2.88
N TYR A 479 -18.30 -11.59 -3.08
CA TYR A 479 -17.55 -12.63 -2.41
C TYR A 479 -17.52 -12.41 -0.90
N GLU A 480 -17.17 -11.22 -0.45
CA GLU A 480 -17.08 -10.85 0.96
C GLU A 480 -18.38 -11.13 1.71
N GLN A 481 -19.54 -10.71 1.17
CA GLN A 481 -20.87 -10.89 1.80
C GLN A 481 -21.33 -12.35 1.82
N ASN A 482 -20.70 -13.23 1.07
CA ASN A 482 -21.03 -14.66 1.00
C ASN A 482 -19.99 -15.55 1.69
N THR A 483 -19.04 -14.94 2.44
CA THR A 483 -17.99 -15.66 3.18
C THR A 483 -17.76 -15.00 4.54
N PRO A 484 -17.26 -15.74 5.56
CA PRO A 484 -17.07 -15.20 6.90
C PRO A 484 -15.68 -14.56 7.14
N TRP A 485 -14.83 -14.48 6.11
CA TRP A 485 -13.40 -14.22 6.30
C TRP A 485 -13.10 -12.83 6.82
N HIS A 486 -13.81 -11.79 6.35
CA HIS A 486 -13.67 -10.39 6.78
C HIS A 486 -14.19 -10.14 8.21
N LEU A 487 -15.02 -11.06 8.75
CA LEU A 487 -15.55 -10.98 10.12
C LEU A 487 -14.58 -11.52 11.17
N GLN A 488 -13.52 -12.20 10.74
CA GLN A 488 -12.51 -12.73 11.65
C GLN A 488 -11.71 -11.60 12.29
N LYS A 489 -11.41 -11.73 13.58
CA LYS A 489 -10.71 -10.69 14.35
C LYS A 489 -9.46 -11.26 14.99
N THR A 490 -8.44 -10.42 15.09
CA THR A 490 -7.21 -10.75 15.81
C THR A 490 -7.47 -10.90 17.31
N LYS A 491 -6.65 -11.70 17.98
CA LYS A 491 -6.77 -11.95 19.44
C LYS A 491 -5.94 -10.97 20.28
N ILE A 492 -5.35 -9.95 19.67
CA ILE A 492 -4.45 -9.01 20.34
C ILE A 492 -5.18 -7.92 21.10
#